data_c101763f6a087b46fbae48f6a738c29e
#
_entry.id   c101763f6a087b46fbae48f6a738c29e
#
_cell.length_a   1.000
_cell.length_b   1.000
_cell.length_c   1.000
_cell.angle_alpha   90.00
_cell.angle_beta   90.00
_cell.angle_gamma   90.00
#
_symmetry.space_group_name_H-M   'P 1'
#
loop_
_entity.id
_entity.type
_entity.pdbx_description
1 polymer ?
#
loop_
_entity_poly.entity_id
_entity_poly.type
_entity_poly.pdbx_seq_one_letter_code
_entity_poly.pdbx_strand_id
1 'polypeptide(L)'
;CSGAASNGSLTIFVDGVAPGAGHTIQWYTGIGTGSILAGETAATISNLAAGDYTVEVIDIASPGNTCSSVATFTVVDDLPVYTINAAAITVTNQTDCVANGSAQVPDILIDGVSNGGVAGFTFARYDDAGVLLAGSGNTSIVGIALAAGNYRVVATNTVSQCSSLVSLFTVDDTSVTPVITLNASTDNSNCSGAASNGSLTIFVDGVASGAGHTLQWYTG
;
A
#
# COMPACT_ATOMS: atom_id res chain seq x y z
N CYS A 1 3.62 -12.07 -6.50
CA CYS A 1 3.95 -11.32 -5.30
C CYS A 1 5.12 -12.01 -4.59
N SER A 2 6.06 -11.26 -4.06
CA SER A 2 7.23 -11.83 -3.41
C SER A 2 6.80 -12.60 -2.16
N GLY A 3 6.96 -13.94 -2.18
CA GLY A 3 6.67 -14.81 -1.04
C GLY A 3 5.49 -15.77 -1.21
N ALA A 4 4.66 -15.62 -2.21
CA ALA A 4 3.69 -16.66 -2.55
C ALA A 4 4.44 -17.87 -3.11
N ALA A 5 4.24 -19.05 -2.52
CA ALA A 5 4.76 -20.30 -3.08
C ALA A 5 4.12 -20.54 -4.44
N SER A 6 4.92 -21.01 -5.42
CA SER A 6 4.40 -21.45 -6.71
C SER A 6 3.34 -22.53 -6.49
N ASN A 7 2.18 -22.40 -7.10
CA ASN A 7 1.05 -23.31 -6.93
C ASN A 7 0.46 -23.84 -8.25
N GLY A 8 1.10 -23.50 -9.38
CA GLY A 8 0.71 -23.98 -10.69
C GLY A 8 0.86 -25.49 -10.81
N SER A 9 0.09 -26.10 -11.69
CA SER A 9 0.20 -27.52 -12.02
C SER A 9 -0.09 -27.76 -13.50
N LEU A 10 0.53 -28.80 -14.05
CA LEU A 10 0.28 -29.27 -15.39
C LEU A 10 0.04 -30.79 -15.35
N THR A 11 -0.97 -31.24 -16.08
CA THR A 11 -1.27 -32.67 -16.27
C THR A 11 -1.35 -32.95 -17.75
N ILE A 12 -0.64 -33.97 -18.21
CA ILE A 12 -0.67 -34.39 -19.61
C ILE A 12 -1.44 -35.71 -19.78
N PHE A 13 -1.96 -35.87 -20.98
CA PHE A 13 -2.52 -37.09 -21.49
C PHE A 13 -1.81 -37.49 -22.78
N VAL A 14 -1.62 -38.75 -23.00
CA VAL A 14 -1.13 -39.30 -24.26
C VAL A 14 -2.27 -40.07 -24.90
N ASP A 15 -2.64 -39.69 -26.13
CA ASP A 15 -3.80 -40.28 -26.85
C ASP A 15 -5.10 -40.24 -26.04
N GLY A 16 -5.27 -39.16 -25.21
CA GLY A 16 -6.47 -38.95 -24.40
C GLY A 16 -6.54 -39.75 -23.10
N VAL A 17 -5.52 -40.51 -22.75
CA VAL A 17 -5.43 -41.27 -21.51
C VAL A 17 -4.20 -40.88 -20.69
N ALA A 18 -4.24 -41.10 -19.38
CA ALA A 18 -3.08 -40.89 -18.53
C ALA A 18 -1.94 -41.82 -18.97
N PRO A 19 -0.71 -41.27 -19.18
CA PRO A 19 0.42 -42.07 -19.63
C PRO A 19 0.73 -43.17 -18.61
N GLY A 20 0.82 -44.42 -19.10
CA GLY A 20 1.14 -45.61 -18.29
C GLY A 20 2.58 -46.06 -18.46
N ALA A 21 2.87 -47.30 -18.03
CA ALA A 21 4.20 -47.91 -18.03
C ALA A 21 4.85 -48.06 -19.43
N GLY A 22 4.09 -47.84 -20.51
CA GLY A 22 4.61 -47.79 -21.89
C GLY A 22 5.27 -46.50 -22.33
N HIS A 23 5.35 -45.51 -21.45
CA HIS A 23 5.92 -44.18 -21.77
C HIS A 23 6.93 -43.76 -20.73
N THR A 24 7.98 -43.06 -21.17
CA THR A 24 8.83 -42.26 -20.30
C THR A 24 8.52 -40.77 -20.50
N ILE A 25 8.50 -40.02 -19.43
CA ILE A 25 8.18 -38.60 -19.42
C ILE A 25 9.37 -37.84 -18.86
N GLN A 26 9.74 -36.73 -19.53
CA GLN A 26 10.71 -35.80 -19.03
C GLN A 26 10.17 -34.38 -19.19
N TRP A 27 10.20 -33.60 -18.12
CA TRP A 27 9.82 -32.20 -18.13
C TRP A 27 11.04 -31.27 -18.20
N TYR A 28 10.84 -30.11 -18.82
CA TYR A 28 11.83 -29.06 -19.01
C TYR A 28 11.23 -27.71 -18.65
N THR A 29 12.03 -26.78 -18.13
CA THR A 29 11.63 -25.39 -17.96
C THR A 29 11.89 -24.60 -19.23
N GLY A 30 10.96 -23.71 -19.59
CA GLY A 30 11.01 -22.92 -20.81
C GLY A 30 10.58 -23.69 -22.06
N ILE A 31 10.82 -23.06 -23.21
CA ILE A 31 10.51 -23.63 -24.53
C ILE A 31 11.63 -24.57 -24.97
N GLY A 32 11.27 -25.79 -25.36
CA GLY A 32 12.21 -26.81 -25.84
C GLY A 32 12.86 -27.63 -24.71
N THR A 33 13.76 -28.53 -25.10
CA THR A 33 14.33 -29.57 -24.22
C THR A 33 15.72 -29.21 -23.66
N GLY A 34 16.04 -27.91 -23.61
CA GLY A 34 17.37 -27.43 -23.16
C GLY A 34 17.60 -27.41 -21.66
N SER A 35 16.54 -27.30 -20.84
CA SER A 35 16.63 -27.12 -19.39
C SER A 35 15.78 -28.15 -18.66
N ILE A 36 16.37 -29.27 -18.27
CA ILE A 36 15.67 -30.37 -17.56
C ILE A 36 15.12 -29.89 -16.23
N LEU A 37 13.85 -30.20 -15.96
CA LEU A 37 13.24 -30.09 -14.65
C LEU A 37 13.54 -31.40 -13.89
N ALA A 38 14.58 -31.36 -13.07
CA ALA A 38 15.13 -32.58 -12.44
C ALA A 38 14.12 -33.25 -11.48
N GLY A 39 13.95 -34.56 -11.63
CA GLY A 39 13.08 -35.37 -10.79
C GLY A 39 11.62 -35.41 -11.23
N GLU A 40 11.23 -34.60 -12.20
CA GLU A 40 9.85 -34.52 -12.69
C GLU A 40 9.66 -35.47 -13.90
N THR A 41 9.13 -36.65 -13.64
CA THR A 41 8.86 -37.71 -14.63
C THR A 41 7.42 -38.20 -14.60
N ALA A 42 6.56 -37.58 -13.79
CA ALA A 42 5.16 -37.90 -13.67
C ALA A 42 4.31 -37.25 -14.75
N ALA A 43 3.13 -37.79 -15.02
CA ALA A 43 2.13 -37.17 -15.90
C ALA A 43 1.61 -35.82 -15.35
N THR A 44 1.65 -35.64 -14.04
CA THR A 44 1.27 -34.40 -13.34
C THR A 44 2.46 -33.87 -12.58
N ILE A 45 2.76 -32.59 -12.79
CA ILE A 45 3.74 -31.84 -12.02
C ILE A 45 3.05 -30.65 -11.33
N SER A 46 3.52 -30.29 -10.14
CA SER A 46 2.89 -29.28 -9.27
C SER A 46 3.91 -28.30 -8.72
N ASN A 47 3.41 -27.27 -8.02
CA ASN A 47 4.24 -26.19 -7.45
C ASN A 47 5.03 -25.42 -8.53
N LEU A 48 4.43 -25.24 -9.68
CA LEU A 48 5.04 -24.55 -10.81
C LEU A 48 4.87 -23.04 -10.65
N ALA A 49 5.93 -22.28 -10.94
CA ALA A 49 5.83 -20.85 -11.16
C ALA A 49 5.15 -20.57 -12.52
N ALA A 50 4.64 -19.36 -12.70
CA ALA A 50 4.21 -18.91 -14.01
C ALA A 50 5.39 -18.96 -15.01
N GLY A 51 5.12 -19.44 -16.20
CA GLY A 51 6.14 -19.61 -17.24
C GLY A 51 5.82 -20.77 -18.17
N ASP A 52 6.70 -20.98 -19.15
CA ASP A 52 6.58 -22.08 -20.10
C ASP A 52 7.27 -23.34 -19.59
N TYR A 53 6.65 -24.46 -19.86
CA TYR A 53 7.16 -25.80 -19.55
C TYR A 53 7.01 -26.69 -20.77
N THR A 54 8.07 -27.42 -21.10
CA THR A 54 8.06 -28.37 -22.19
C THR A 54 8.09 -29.79 -21.62
N VAL A 55 7.33 -30.67 -22.20
CA VAL A 55 7.35 -32.09 -21.90
C VAL A 55 7.76 -32.89 -23.12
N GLU A 56 8.61 -33.86 -22.91
CA GLU A 56 8.93 -34.91 -23.90
C GLU A 56 8.39 -36.23 -23.37
N VAL A 57 7.65 -36.92 -24.22
CA VAL A 57 7.12 -38.26 -23.96
C VAL A 57 7.72 -39.20 -24.99
N ILE A 58 8.32 -40.28 -24.52
CA ILE A 58 8.92 -41.33 -25.38
C ILE A 58 8.11 -42.61 -25.19
N ASP A 59 7.63 -43.16 -26.28
CA ASP A 59 6.96 -44.48 -26.29
C ASP A 59 8.02 -45.61 -26.18
N ILE A 60 7.86 -46.41 -25.13
CA ILE A 60 8.73 -47.57 -24.86
C ILE A 60 7.94 -48.89 -24.81
N ALA A 61 6.67 -48.85 -25.24
CA ALA A 61 5.78 -50.04 -25.17
C ALA A 61 6.28 -51.19 -26.06
N SER A 62 7.03 -50.91 -27.11
CA SER A 62 7.60 -51.89 -27.99
C SER A 62 9.13 -51.87 -27.95
N PRO A 63 9.83 -53.01 -27.85
CA PRO A 63 11.29 -53.07 -27.87
C PRO A 63 11.86 -52.38 -29.12
N GLY A 64 12.72 -51.39 -28.91
CA GLY A 64 13.35 -50.61 -30.00
C GLY A 64 12.52 -49.45 -30.50
N ASN A 65 11.33 -49.20 -29.96
CA ASN A 65 10.59 -47.98 -30.26
C ASN A 65 11.16 -46.83 -29.42
N THR A 66 11.57 -45.76 -30.09
CA THR A 66 12.08 -44.52 -29.46
C THR A 66 11.37 -43.27 -30.02
N CYS A 67 10.12 -43.46 -30.49
CA CYS A 67 9.34 -42.34 -31.00
C CYS A 67 9.05 -41.39 -29.84
N SER A 68 9.41 -40.14 -29.98
CA SER A 68 9.14 -39.12 -28.99
C SER A 68 8.21 -38.04 -29.55
N SER A 69 7.44 -37.46 -28.63
CA SER A 69 6.64 -36.27 -28.89
C SER A 69 6.98 -35.20 -27.87
N VAL A 70 7.04 -33.96 -28.33
CA VAL A 70 7.39 -32.80 -27.51
C VAL A 70 6.24 -31.79 -27.57
N ALA A 71 5.81 -31.28 -26.43
CA ALA A 71 4.79 -30.24 -26.34
C ALA A 71 5.18 -29.20 -25.28
N THR A 72 4.84 -27.95 -25.54
CA THR A 72 5.06 -26.85 -24.59
C THR A 72 3.72 -26.31 -24.11
N PHE A 73 3.63 -26.06 -22.81
CA PHE A 73 2.47 -25.51 -22.13
C PHE A 73 2.87 -24.34 -21.25
N THR A 74 1.98 -23.37 -21.10
CA THR A 74 2.22 -22.17 -20.28
C THR A 74 1.40 -22.24 -19.01
N VAL A 75 2.05 -22.05 -17.87
CA VAL A 75 1.41 -21.73 -16.59
C VAL A 75 1.31 -20.22 -16.51
N VAL A 76 0.09 -19.68 -16.47
CA VAL A 76 -0.14 -18.25 -16.36
C VAL A 76 -0.07 -17.78 -14.91
N ASP A 77 0.31 -16.53 -14.71
CA ASP A 77 0.23 -15.87 -13.41
C ASP A 77 -1.20 -15.33 -13.23
N ASP A 78 -1.94 -15.93 -12.32
CA ASP A 78 -3.32 -15.55 -11.98
C ASP A 78 -3.36 -14.97 -10.56
N LEU A 79 -2.50 -13.98 -10.31
CA LEU A 79 -2.46 -13.27 -9.04
C LEU A 79 -3.50 -12.15 -9.02
N PRO A 80 -4.27 -12.04 -7.93
CA PRO A 80 -5.23 -10.96 -7.80
C PRO A 80 -4.54 -9.60 -7.78
N VAL A 81 -5.12 -8.62 -8.45
CA VAL A 81 -4.71 -7.23 -8.44
C VAL A 81 -5.40 -6.53 -7.29
N TYR A 82 -4.63 -6.10 -6.30
CA TYR A 82 -5.15 -5.32 -5.18
C TYR A 82 -5.01 -3.83 -5.46
N THR A 83 -6.08 -3.08 -5.25
CA THR A 83 -6.09 -1.62 -5.32
C THR A 83 -6.84 -1.04 -4.13
N ILE A 84 -6.34 0.06 -3.60
CA ILE A 84 -7.08 0.82 -2.59
C ILE A 84 -8.20 1.58 -3.33
N ASN A 85 -9.41 1.51 -2.80
CA ASN A 85 -10.52 2.31 -3.32
C ASN A 85 -10.29 3.80 -2.96
N ALA A 86 -9.53 4.50 -3.81
CA ALA A 86 -9.12 5.87 -3.58
C ALA A 86 -10.32 6.83 -3.45
N ALA A 87 -11.40 6.58 -4.17
CA ALA A 87 -12.62 7.40 -4.09
C ALA A 87 -13.35 7.28 -2.74
N ALA A 88 -13.09 6.21 -1.99
CA ALA A 88 -13.68 5.96 -0.69
C ALA A 88 -12.79 6.43 0.47
N ILE A 89 -11.52 6.81 0.22
CA ILE A 89 -10.64 7.33 1.28
C ILE A 89 -11.30 8.56 1.92
N THR A 90 -11.48 8.50 3.24
CA THR A 90 -11.98 9.64 4.00
C THR A 90 -10.81 10.37 4.66
N VAL A 91 -10.75 11.68 4.50
CA VAL A 91 -9.70 12.54 5.05
C VAL A 91 -10.33 13.55 6.00
N THR A 92 -9.72 13.72 7.17
CA THR A 92 -10.00 14.83 8.07
C THR A 92 -8.82 15.80 8.00
N ASN A 93 -9.08 17.04 7.64
CA ASN A 93 -8.07 18.07 7.49
C ASN A 93 -7.49 18.50 8.85
N GLN A 94 -6.29 19.06 8.82
CA GLN A 94 -5.69 19.72 9.98
C GLN A 94 -6.49 21.00 10.30
N THR A 95 -6.97 21.12 11.52
CA THR A 95 -7.73 22.29 12.00
C THR A 95 -6.98 23.10 13.02
N ASP A 96 -5.94 22.54 13.61
CA ASP A 96 -5.11 23.18 14.64
C ASP A 96 -3.72 23.54 14.07
N CYS A 97 -3.02 24.46 14.72
CA CYS A 97 -1.64 24.79 14.37
C CYS A 97 -0.63 23.64 14.67
N VAL A 98 -1.10 22.53 15.18
CA VAL A 98 -0.38 21.28 15.36
C VAL A 98 -1.04 20.17 14.54
N ALA A 99 -0.28 19.17 14.18
CA ALA A 99 -0.79 18.05 13.42
C ALA A 99 -1.95 17.34 14.14
N ASN A 100 -3.15 17.37 13.57
CA ASN A 100 -4.35 16.70 14.08
C ASN A 100 -5.23 16.11 12.96
N GLY A 101 -4.77 16.15 11.72
CA GLY A 101 -5.45 15.53 10.59
C GLY A 101 -5.45 14.00 10.66
N SER A 102 -6.32 13.37 9.89
CA SER A 102 -6.38 11.91 9.80
C SER A 102 -6.87 11.46 8.43
N ALA A 103 -6.60 10.19 8.11
CA ALA A 103 -7.18 9.55 6.94
C ALA A 103 -7.55 8.10 7.25
N GLN A 104 -8.56 7.57 6.54
CA GLN A 104 -9.02 6.19 6.65
C GLN A 104 -9.19 5.59 5.26
N VAL A 105 -8.68 4.36 5.08
CA VAL A 105 -8.97 3.50 3.93
C VAL A 105 -10.12 2.58 4.31
N PRO A 106 -11.32 2.75 3.79
CA PRO A 106 -12.46 1.92 4.17
C PRO A 106 -12.56 0.62 3.37
N ASP A 107 -11.94 0.54 2.18
CA ASP A 107 -12.15 -0.57 1.27
C ASP A 107 -10.95 -0.83 0.35
N ILE A 108 -10.76 -2.10 0.02
CA ILE A 108 -9.81 -2.59 -0.97
C ILE A 108 -10.60 -3.23 -2.13
N LEU A 109 -10.16 -2.98 -3.34
CA LEU A 109 -10.68 -3.66 -4.52
C LEU A 109 -9.76 -4.86 -4.85
N ILE A 110 -10.35 -5.99 -5.14
CA ILE A 110 -9.69 -7.18 -5.66
C ILE A 110 -10.17 -7.35 -7.10
N ASP A 111 -9.28 -7.26 -8.06
CA ASP A 111 -9.61 -7.28 -9.50
C ASP A 111 -10.71 -6.27 -9.88
N GLY A 112 -10.67 -5.10 -9.23
CA GLY A 112 -11.64 -4.02 -9.43
C GLY A 112 -12.96 -4.17 -8.68
N VAL A 113 -13.17 -5.26 -7.93
CA VAL A 113 -14.40 -5.51 -7.15
C VAL A 113 -14.14 -5.23 -5.68
N SER A 114 -15.09 -4.54 -5.00
CA SER A 114 -14.98 -4.25 -3.57
C SER A 114 -14.87 -5.54 -2.75
N ASN A 115 -13.89 -5.56 -1.84
CA ASN A 115 -13.72 -6.63 -0.84
C ASN A 115 -14.70 -6.50 0.33
N GLY A 116 -15.51 -5.44 0.36
CA GLY A 116 -16.41 -5.15 1.47
C GLY A 116 -15.69 -4.67 2.73
N GLY A 117 -14.47 -4.16 2.59
CA GLY A 117 -13.65 -3.62 3.67
C GLY A 117 -12.16 -3.89 3.51
N VAL A 118 -11.45 -3.85 4.61
CA VAL A 118 -9.97 -3.94 4.67
C VAL A 118 -9.46 -5.17 5.43
N ALA A 119 -10.35 -6.09 5.78
CA ALA A 119 -9.98 -7.32 6.48
C ALA A 119 -8.96 -8.13 5.66
N GLY A 120 -7.94 -8.65 6.31
CA GLY A 120 -6.86 -9.40 5.65
C GLY A 120 -5.75 -8.55 5.03
N PHE A 121 -5.72 -7.23 5.30
CA PHE A 121 -4.67 -6.34 4.81
C PHE A 121 -3.97 -5.60 5.95
N THR A 122 -2.69 -5.32 5.73
CA THR A 122 -1.88 -4.39 6.51
C THR A 122 -1.57 -3.16 5.65
N PHE A 123 -1.29 -2.02 6.30
CA PHE A 123 -1.07 -0.75 5.60
C PHE A 123 0.30 -0.17 5.93
N ALA A 124 1.02 0.21 4.90
CA ALA A 124 2.21 1.06 4.99
C ALA A 124 1.87 2.46 4.46
N ARG A 125 2.27 3.48 5.19
CA ARG A 125 1.99 4.87 4.93
C ARG A 125 3.29 5.65 4.83
N TYR A 126 3.37 6.56 3.88
CA TYR A 126 4.57 7.32 3.59
C TYR A 126 4.23 8.80 3.45
N ASP A 127 5.14 9.67 3.78
CA ASP A 127 5.07 11.09 3.43
C ASP A 127 5.35 11.33 1.94
N ASP A 128 5.32 12.57 1.52
CA ASP A 128 5.58 12.96 0.13
C ASP A 128 7.01 12.62 -0.33
N ALA A 129 7.96 12.61 0.58
CA ALA A 129 9.35 12.20 0.30
C ALA A 129 9.52 10.68 0.22
N GLY A 130 8.48 9.89 0.53
CA GLY A 130 8.53 8.45 0.54
C GLY A 130 9.10 7.82 1.81
N VAL A 131 9.18 8.60 2.89
CA VAL A 131 9.61 8.10 4.21
C VAL A 131 8.46 7.38 4.89
N LEU A 132 8.71 6.16 5.36
CA LEU A 132 7.72 5.36 6.09
C LEU A 132 7.36 6.04 7.42
N LEU A 133 6.08 6.28 7.64
CA LEU A 133 5.57 6.92 8.83
C LEU A 133 5.32 5.91 9.95
N ALA A 134 5.55 6.34 11.19
CA ALA A 134 5.24 5.56 12.38
C ALA A 134 3.75 5.23 12.47
N GLY A 135 3.41 4.08 13.05
CA GLY A 135 2.03 3.60 13.15
C GLY A 135 1.49 2.99 11.85
N SER A 136 2.33 2.77 10.84
CA SER A 136 2.03 1.85 9.74
C SER A 136 1.82 0.45 10.33
N GLY A 137 0.74 -0.21 9.94
CA GLY A 137 0.36 -1.51 10.50
C GLY A 137 -1.04 -1.91 10.09
N ASN A 138 -1.73 -2.66 10.91
CA ASN A 138 -2.93 -3.39 10.52
C ASN A 138 -4.25 -2.71 10.88
N THR A 139 -4.37 -1.41 10.79
CA THR A 139 -5.65 -0.72 10.99
C THR A 139 -6.08 0.01 9.73
N SER A 140 -7.39 0.05 9.51
CA SER A 140 -8.04 0.84 8.46
C SER A 140 -7.81 2.35 8.62
N ILE A 141 -7.41 2.78 9.81
CA ILE A 141 -7.02 4.17 10.08
C ILE A 141 -5.57 4.33 9.64
N VAL A 142 -5.39 4.99 8.52
CA VAL A 142 -4.08 5.17 7.88
C VAL A 142 -3.23 6.21 8.60
N GLY A 143 -3.81 7.04 9.45
CA GLY A 143 -3.07 8.01 10.25
C GLY A 143 -3.94 8.77 11.21
N ILE A 144 -3.38 9.05 12.37
CA ILE A 144 -3.88 9.98 13.38
C ILE A 144 -2.80 11.03 13.61
N ALA A 145 -3.20 12.27 13.83
CA ALA A 145 -2.30 13.39 14.01
C ALA A 145 -1.36 13.60 12.79
N LEU A 146 -1.94 13.58 11.59
CA LEU A 146 -1.22 13.96 10.38
C LEU A 146 -1.13 15.49 10.29
N ALA A 147 0.03 16.00 9.92
CA ALA A 147 0.18 17.39 9.48
C ALA A 147 -0.45 17.56 8.09
N ALA A 148 -0.72 18.81 7.72
CA ALA A 148 -1.08 19.12 6.34
C ALA A 148 0.05 18.67 5.38
N GLY A 149 -0.34 18.04 4.28
CA GLY A 149 0.63 17.51 3.30
C GLY A 149 0.07 16.40 2.44
N ASN A 150 0.90 15.91 1.54
CA ASN A 150 0.57 14.78 0.68
C ASN A 150 1.12 13.49 1.28
N TYR A 151 0.33 12.44 1.14
CA TYR A 151 0.63 11.13 1.71
C TYR A 151 0.39 10.02 0.69
N ARG A 152 1.08 8.92 0.89
CA ARG A 152 0.97 7.70 0.11
C ARG A 152 0.61 6.55 1.03
N VAL A 153 -0.22 5.65 0.53
CA VAL A 153 -0.59 4.43 1.25
C VAL A 153 -0.51 3.21 0.33
N VAL A 154 -0.03 2.10 0.89
CA VAL A 154 0.04 0.79 0.25
C VAL A 154 -0.62 -0.21 1.18
N ALA A 155 -1.49 -1.02 0.66
CA ALA A 155 -2.09 -2.15 1.35
C ALA A 155 -1.37 -3.45 0.95
N THR A 156 -1.09 -4.33 1.92
CA THR A 156 -0.49 -5.65 1.66
C THR A 156 -1.40 -6.73 2.23
N ASN A 157 -1.79 -7.67 1.39
CA ASN A 157 -2.58 -8.83 1.84
C ASN A 157 -1.75 -9.72 2.75
N THR A 158 -2.29 -10.09 3.91
CA THR A 158 -1.55 -10.82 4.96
C THR A 158 -1.28 -12.28 4.61
N VAL A 159 -2.03 -12.86 3.68
CA VAL A 159 -1.89 -14.25 3.26
C VAL A 159 -0.99 -14.36 2.02
N SER A 160 -1.34 -13.66 0.94
CA SER A 160 -0.59 -13.73 -0.31
C SER A 160 0.69 -12.88 -0.30
N GLN A 161 0.86 -11.98 0.66
CA GLN A 161 1.95 -11.00 0.72
C GLN A 161 2.03 -10.09 -0.52
N CYS A 162 0.94 -10.02 -1.28
CA CYS A 162 0.82 -9.15 -2.43
C CYS A 162 0.43 -7.75 -1.98
N SER A 163 1.09 -6.74 -2.54
CA SER A 163 0.81 -5.34 -2.23
C SER A 163 -0.05 -4.70 -3.31
N SER A 164 -0.87 -3.74 -2.91
CA SER A 164 -1.63 -2.88 -3.82
C SER A 164 -0.72 -1.92 -4.57
N LEU A 165 -1.24 -1.31 -5.61
CA LEU A 165 -0.69 -0.06 -6.14
C LEU A 165 -0.73 1.02 -5.06
N VAL A 166 0.19 1.99 -5.17
CA VAL A 166 0.23 3.16 -4.28
C VAL A 166 -1.02 4.00 -4.49
N SER A 167 -1.71 4.37 -3.42
CA SER A 167 -2.78 5.36 -3.44
C SER A 167 -2.32 6.65 -2.77
N LEU A 168 -2.79 7.79 -3.28
CA LEU A 168 -2.43 9.12 -2.80
C LEU A 168 -3.63 9.76 -2.10
N PHE A 169 -3.35 10.54 -1.06
CA PHE A 169 -4.33 11.43 -0.43
C PHE A 169 -3.64 12.67 0.12
N THR A 170 -4.40 13.76 0.31
CA THR A 170 -3.91 15.03 0.83
C THR A 170 -4.66 15.39 2.10
N VAL A 171 -3.94 15.85 3.11
CA VAL A 171 -4.49 16.51 4.30
C VAL A 171 -4.25 18.01 4.13
N ASP A 172 -5.31 18.80 4.08
CA ASP A 172 -5.20 20.25 3.95
C ASP A 172 -5.01 20.91 5.32
N ASP A 173 -4.38 22.10 5.32
CA ASP A 173 -4.35 22.96 6.50
C ASP A 173 -5.55 23.91 6.46
N THR A 174 -6.46 23.74 7.39
CA THR A 174 -7.62 24.59 7.61
C THR A 174 -7.53 25.32 8.95
N SER A 175 -6.35 25.31 9.58
CA SER A 175 -6.12 26.01 10.85
C SER A 175 -6.25 27.53 10.65
N VAL A 176 -6.77 28.17 11.67
CA VAL A 176 -6.92 29.64 11.68
C VAL A 176 -5.94 30.22 12.69
N THR A 177 -5.02 31.06 12.19
CA THR A 177 -4.10 31.80 13.05
C THR A 177 -4.80 33.01 13.66
N PRO A 178 -4.69 33.23 14.98
CA PRO A 178 -5.30 34.39 15.61
C PRO A 178 -4.77 35.71 15.05
N VAL A 179 -5.64 36.67 14.79
CA VAL A 179 -5.28 38.03 14.33
C VAL A 179 -5.28 38.98 15.51
N ILE A 180 -4.11 39.56 15.79
CA ILE A 180 -3.96 40.56 16.86
C ILE A 180 -4.14 41.96 16.28
N THR A 181 -5.01 42.75 16.87
CA THR A 181 -5.22 44.14 16.50
C THR A 181 -5.11 45.06 17.74
N LEU A 182 -4.55 46.24 17.56
CA LEU A 182 -4.54 47.27 18.60
C LEU A 182 -5.97 47.80 18.78
N ASN A 183 -6.49 47.71 20.00
CA ASN A 183 -7.75 48.33 20.34
C ASN A 183 -7.59 49.76 20.87
N ALA A 184 -6.68 49.95 21.83
CA ALA A 184 -6.39 51.26 22.40
C ALA A 184 -4.94 51.37 22.88
N SER A 185 -4.39 52.56 22.84
CA SER A 185 -3.11 52.89 23.46
C SER A 185 -3.19 54.17 24.25
N THR A 186 -2.47 54.25 25.35
CA THR A 186 -2.21 55.48 26.06
C THR A 186 -0.74 55.71 26.13
N ASP A 187 -0.30 56.89 25.68
CA ASP A 187 1.12 57.23 25.69
C ASP A 187 1.63 57.42 27.12
N ASN A 188 2.91 57.09 27.30
CA ASN A 188 3.57 57.39 28.54
C ASN A 188 3.85 58.91 28.63
N SER A 189 3.19 59.58 29.53
CA SER A 189 3.39 61.01 29.73
C SER A 189 4.25 61.36 30.97
N ASN A 190 4.71 60.34 31.70
CA ASN A 190 5.58 60.58 32.86
C ASN A 190 7.04 60.87 32.43
N CYS A 191 7.66 61.80 33.14
CA CYS A 191 9.05 62.11 32.94
C CYS A 191 9.99 60.99 33.43
N SER A 192 11.25 61.03 32.94
CA SER A 192 12.29 60.07 33.35
C SER A 192 12.41 60.03 34.88
N GLY A 193 12.33 58.82 35.43
CA GLY A 193 12.40 58.56 36.89
C GLY A 193 11.06 58.36 37.60
N ALA A 194 9.95 58.68 36.96
CA ALA A 194 8.61 58.37 37.46
C ALA A 194 8.12 57.02 36.92
N ALA A 195 7.15 56.39 37.60
CA ALA A 195 6.57 55.15 37.11
C ALA A 195 5.87 55.37 35.77
N SER A 196 6.09 54.46 34.79
CA SER A 196 5.44 54.50 33.47
C SER A 196 3.92 54.39 33.62
N ASN A 197 3.17 55.22 32.86
CA ASN A 197 1.71 55.25 32.85
C ASN A 197 1.11 54.93 31.47
N GLY A 198 1.92 54.53 30.51
CA GLY A 198 1.43 54.07 29.23
C GLY A 198 0.69 52.73 29.32
N SER A 199 -0.27 52.52 28.44
CA SER A 199 -1.02 51.27 28.36
C SER A 199 -1.31 50.88 26.93
N LEU A 200 -1.40 49.59 26.68
CA LEU A 200 -1.83 48.97 25.41
C LEU A 200 -2.99 48.01 25.70
N THR A 201 -3.98 48.07 24.85
CA THR A 201 -5.08 47.13 24.82
C THR A 201 -5.21 46.54 23.44
N ILE A 202 -5.29 45.23 23.33
CA ILE A 202 -5.41 44.52 22.07
C ILE A 202 -6.71 43.73 21.98
N PHE A 203 -7.16 43.52 20.76
CA PHE A 203 -8.14 42.51 20.41
C PHE A 203 -7.43 41.30 19.78
N VAL A 204 -7.95 40.12 20.00
CA VAL A 204 -7.63 38.89 19.28
C VAL A 204 -8.89 38.45 18.56
N ASP A 205 -8.80 38.33 17.24
CA ASP A 205 -9.95 37.98 16.36
C ASP A 205 -11.15 38.94 16.55
N GLY A 206 -10.88 40.22 16.81
CA GLY A 206 -11.88 41.26 16.97
C GLY A 206 -12.59 41.29 18.33
N VAL A 207 -12.23 40.44 19.30
CA VAL A 207 -12.78 40.43 20.66
C VAL A 207 -11.73 40.79 21.69
N ALA A 208 -12.19 41.32 22.86
CA ALA A 208 -11.32 41.58 23.99
C ALA A 208 -10.56 40.34 24.38
N SER A 209 -9.25 40.42 24.53
CA SER A 209 -8.40 39.32 24.93
C SER A 209 -8.78 38.72 26.27
N GLY A 210 -8.88 37.43 26.41
CA GLY A 210 -9.12 36.75 27.69
C GLY A 210 -9.78 35.39 27.61
N ALA A 211 -10.75 35.18 26.72
CA ALA A 211 -11.41 33.86 26.59
C ALA A 211 -10.72 33.05 25.43
N GLY A 212 -10.05 31.97 25.78
CA GLY A 212 -9.52 31.02 24.80
C GLY A 212 -8.13 31.37 24.23
N HIS A 213 -7.48 32.45 24.68
CA HIS A 213 -6.16 32.86 24.22
C HIS A 213 -5.17 33.07 25.37
N THR A 214 -3.94 32.64 25.19
CA THR A 214 -2.82 32.97 26.07
C THR A 214 -2.01 34.08 25.44
N LEU A 215 -1.79 35.16 26.18
CA LEU A 215 -1.02 36.34 25.73
C LEU A 215 0.34 36.37 26.39
N GLN A 216 1.36 36.61 25.58
CA GLN A 216 2.70 36.88 26.07
C GLN A 216 3.19 38.23 25.51
N TRP A 217 3.58 39.13 26.39
CA TRP A 217 4.13 40.42 26.03
C TRP A 217 5.66 40.38 26.03
N TYR A 218 6.29 41.01 25.05
CA TYR A 218 7.73 41.11 24.94
C TYR A 218 8.14 42.59 24.90
N THR A 219 9.24 42.92 25.53
CA THR A 219 9.91 44.24 25.36
C THR A 219 10.88 44.12 24.20
N GLY A 220 10.84 45.12 23.28
CA GLY A 220 11.76 45.24 22.13
C GLY A 220 13.12 45.78 22.50
#